data_38bacd9aa18a8f17f2787e51972f66fc
#
_entry.id   38bacd9aa18a8f17f2787e51972f66fc
#
_cell.length_a   1.000
_cell.length_b   1.000
_cell.length_c   1.000
_cell.angle_alpha   90.00
_cell.angle_beta   90.00
_cell.angle_gamma   90.00
#
_symmetry.space_group_name_H-M   'P 1'
#
loop_
_entity.id
_entity.type
_entity.pdbx_description
1 polymer ?
#
loop_
_entity_poly.entity_id
_entity_poly.type
_entity_poly.pdbx_seq_one_letter_code
_entity_poly.pdbx_strand_id
1 'polypeptide(L)'
;MTLKLCGFAVSNYYNKLKIQLLEKAVPFEEELVWVNPVEPATYHRSPMGKVPFLDTPHGCISESAVCAEYIEQAYPHHPLMPADPFEAAKVREIITYLELHVELVARELYPLAFFGGKVDEAVQTRVRKRLAKGIEGLSQLLKFAPYVAGDTFTLADCSAIVNLPLVSMASKAVYGEDLLAHLPVKAYTQQMAERASVQKV
;
A
#
# COMPACT_ATOMS: atom_id res chain seq x y z
N MET A 1 16.99 -11.07 -18.29
CA MET A 1 16.84 -11.11 -16.80
C MET A 1 15.37 -11.05 -16.49
N THR A 2 14.92 -11.81 -15.50
CA THR A 2 13.55 -11.80 -15.00
C THR A 2 13.35 -10.58 -14.09
N LEU A 3 12.16 -9.98 -14.08
CA LEU A 3 11.79 -8.93 -13.12
C LEU A 3 11.89 -9.48 -11.70
N LYS A 4 12.50 -8.74 -10.76
CA LYS A 4 12.51 -9.12 -9.35
C LYS A 4 11.79 -8.09 -8.51
N LEU A 5 10.96 -8.57 -7.60
CA LEU A 5 10.37 -7.79 -6.52
C LEU A 5 11.23 -7.96 -5.27
N CYS A 6 11.87 -6.89 -4.83
CA CYS A 6 12.82 -6.90 -3.74
C CYS A 6 12.20 -6.32 -2.46
N GLY A 7 12.27 -7.08 -1.37
CA GLY A 7 11.70 -6.69 -0.08
C GLY A 7 11.33 -7.89 0.79
N PHE A 8 10.29 -7.75 1.61
CA PHE A 8 9.83 -8.80 2.53
C PHE A 8 8.33 -8.70 2.81
N ALA A 9 7.69 -9.83 3.12
CA ALA A 9 6.24 -9.99 3.22
C ALA A 9 5.54 -9.17 4.33
N VAL A 10 6.27 -8.68 5.36
CA VAL A 10 5.66 -7.81 6.40
C VAL A 10 5.45 -6.38 5.88
N SER A 11 6.11 -6.00 4.77
CA SER A 11 5.94 -4.67 4.20
C SER A 11 4.62 -4.57 3.40
N ASN A 12 3.69 -3.72 3.85
CA ASN A 12 2.46 -3.42 3.14
C ASN A 12 2.72 -2.92 1.70
N TYR A 13 3.71 -2.06 1.51
CA TYR A 13 4.07 -1.57 0.18
C TYR A 13 4.67 -2.66 -0.73
N TYR A 14 5.38 -3.65 -0.16
CA TYR A 14 5.81 -4.83 -0.89
C TYR A 14 4.61 -5.66 -1.35
N ASN A 15 3.69 -5.92 -0.46
CA ASN A 15 2.48 -6.68 -0.74
C ASN A 15 1.58 -5.98 -1.78
N LYS A 16 1.50 -4.64 -1.76
CA LYS A 16 0.82 -3.85 -2.81
C LYS A 16 1.33 -4.20 -4.21
N LEU A 17 2.66 -4.19 -4.40
CA LEU A 17 3.25 -4.52 -5.70
C LEU A 17 3.13 -6.00 -6.04
N LYS A 18 3.23 -6.88 -5.04
CA LYS A 18 3.05 -8.32 -5.25
C LYS A 18 1.63 -8.65 -5.73
N ILE A 19 0.61 -8.05 -5.13
CA ILE A 19 -0.78 -8.18 -5.60
C ILE A 19 -0.89 -7.69 -7.03
N GLN A 20 -0.35 -6.51 -7.38
CA GLN A 20 -0.38 -5.99 -8.74
C GLN A 20 0.25 -6.96 -9.75
N LEU A 21 1.44 -7.48 -9.47
CA LEU A 21 2.14 -8.43 -10.35
C LEU A 21 1.33 -9.72 -10.56
N LEU A 22 0.72 -10.22 -9.49
CA LEU A 22 -0.12 -11.42 -9.54
C LEU A 22 -1.42 -11.19 -10.32
N GLU A 23 -2.11 -10.08 -10.13
CA GLU A 23 -3.34 -9.72 -10.86
C GLU A 23 -3.07 -9.53 -12.36
N LYS A 24 -1.90 -8.99 -12.70
CA LYS A 24 -1.48 -8.81 -14.09
C LYS A 24 -0.88 -10.07 -14.71
N ALA A 25 -0.74 -11.15 -13.94
CA ALA A 25 -0.06 -12.40 -14.35
C ALA A 25 1.38 -12.14 -14.89
N VAL A 26 2.08 -11.15 -14.34
CA VAL A 26 3.46 -10.85 -14.71
C VAL A 26 4.39 -11.86 -14.04
N PRO A 27 5.27 -12.55 -14.79
CA PRO A 27 6.30 -13.41 -14.20
C PRO A 27 7.34 -12.57 -13.44
N PHE A 28 7.62 -12.92 -12.19
CA PHE A 28 8.63 -12.27 -11.38
C PHE A 28 9.26 -13.23 -10.39
N GLU A 29 10.44 -12.88 -9.91
CA GLU A 29 11.14 -13.53 -8.80
C GLU A 29 11.03 -12.66 -7.56
N GLU A 30 10.98 -13.28 -6.37
CA GLU A 30 11.03 -12.56 -5.10
C GLU A 30 12.47 -12.60 -4.56
N GLU A 31 13.01 -11.43 -4.21
CA GLU A 31 14.31 -11.30 -3.55
C GLU A 31 14.13 -10.73 -2.15
N LEU A 32 14.52 -11.51 -1.12
CA LEU A 32 14.45 -11.09 0.26
C LEU A 32 15.50 -10.02 0.55
N VAL A 33 15.07 -8.82 0.91
CA VAL A 33 15.92 -7.69 1.28
C VAL A 33 15.47 -7.11 2.62
N TRP A 34 16.32 -7.19 3.64
CA TRP A 34 16.08 -6.61 4.95
C TRP A 34 16.55 -5.15 5.00
N VAL A 35 15.83 -4.34 5.79
CA VAL A 35 16.10 -2.90 5.94
C VAL A 35 16.44 -2.50 7.39
N ASN A 36 16.68 -3.49 8.26
CA ASN A 36 17.13 -3.24 9.63
C ASN A 36 18.05 -4.38 10.12
N PRO A 37 19.38 -4.22 10.06
CA PRO A 37 20.10 -3.09 9.44
C PRO A 37 19.99 -3.09 7.91
N VAL A 38 20.14 -1.91 7.29
CA VAL A 38 20.23 -1.78 5.83
C VAL A 38 21.65 -2.11 5.40
N GLU A 39 21.81 -3.06 4.50
CA GLU A 39 23.12 -3.35 3.90
C GLU A 39 23.55 -2.22 2.95
N PRO A 40 24.83 -1.80 2.95
CA PRO A 40 25.34 -0.72 2.10
C PRO A 40 25.01 -0.89 0.62
N ALA A 41 25.05 -2.12 0.10
CA ALA A 41 24.71 -2.42 -1.30
C ALA A 41 23.26 -2.06 -1.66
N THR A 42 22.35 -2.07 -0.69
CA THR A 42 20.93 -1.72 -0.92
C THR A 42 20.76 -0.27 -1.34
N TYR A 43 21.60 0.65 -0.86
CA TYR A 43 21.51 2.07 -1.23
C TYR A 43 21.78 2.35 -2.71
N HIS A 44 22.51 1.50 -3.41
CA HIS A 44 22.70 1.61 -4.86
C HIS A 44 21.48 1.19 -5.66
N ARG A 45 20.57 0.41 -5.05
CA ARG A 45 19.34 -0.11 -5.67
C ARG A 45 18.10 0.66 -5.21
N SER A 46 18.08 1.09 -3.96
CA SER A 46 17.04 1.91 -3.32
C SER A 46 17.73 3.01 -2.51
N PRO A 47 17.81 4.24 -3.04
CA PRO A 47 18.61 5.33 -2.43
C PRO A 47 18.21 5.71 -1.00
N MET A 48 16.98 5.44 -0.60
CA MET A 48 16.50 5.64 0.77
C MET A 48 16.71 4.40 1.66
N GLY A 49 17.31 3.32 1.15
CA GLY A 49 17.45 2.06 1.87
C GLY A 49 16.12 1.42 2.26
N LYS A 50 15.06 1.66 1.47
CA LYS A 50 13.71 1.18 1.74
C LYS A 50 13.28 0.08 0.76
N VAL A 51 12.26 -0.66 1.16
CA VAL A 51 11.57 -1.65 0.33
C VAL A 51 10.09 -1.28 0.20
N PRO A 52 9.41 -1.70 -0.89
CA PRO A 52 9.93 -2.48 -2.02
C PRO A 52 10.74 -1.64 -3.02
N PHE A 53 11.48 -2.34 -3.84
CA PHE A 53 11.99 -1.84 -5.11
C PHE A 53 11.97 -2.97 -6.15
N LEU A 54 11.98 -2.60 -7.43
CA LEU A 54 12.09 -3.54 -8.54
C LEU A 54 13.53 -3.61 -9.04
N ASP A 55 14.00 -4.82 -9.34
CA ASP A 55 15.21 -5.02 -10.12
C ASP A 55 14.79 -5.47 -11.52
N THR A 56 15.08 -4.66 -12.52
CA THR A 56 14.65 -4.84 -13.90
C THR A 56 15.86 -5.08 -14.82
N PRO A 57 15.67 -5.59 -16.05
CA PRO A 57 16.77 -5.67 -17.03
C PRO A 57 17.47 -4.34 -17.33
N HIS A 58 16.84 -3.21 -17.01
CA HIS A 58 17.34 -1.86 -17.28
C HIS A 58 17.90 -1.15 -16.03
N GLY A 59 17.82 -1.78 -14.87
CA GLY A 59 18.26 -1.23 -13.58
C GLY A 59 17.16 -1.26 -12.52
N CYS A 60 17.48 -0.76 -11.32
CA CYS A 60 16.56 -0.75 -10.19
C CYS A 60 15.64 0.47 -10.20
N ILE A 61 14.40 0.27 -9.73
CA ILE A 61 13.39 1.32 -9.57
C ILE A 61 12.88 1.26 -8.14
N SER A 62 13.01 2.34 -7.40
CA SER A 62 12.47 2.47 -6.04
C SER A 62 11.20 3.34 -6.03
N GLU A 63 10.58 3.48 -4.85
CA GLU A 63 9.26 4.09 -4.61
C GLU A 63 8.11 3.26 -5.18
N SER A 64 7.26 2.75 -4.30
CA SER A 64 6.21 1.79 -4.67
C SER A 64 5.20 2.34 -5.69
N ALA A 65 4.94 3.65 -5.69
CA ALA A 65 4.07 4.29 -6.69
C ALA A 65 4.73 4.30 -8.08
N VAL A 66 6.03 4.59 -8.14
CA VAL A 66 6.81 4.58 -9.39
C VAL A 66 6.94 3.15 -9.92
N CYS A 67 7.22 2.19 -9.03
CA CYS A 67 7.24 0.77 -9.39
C CYS A 67 5.90 0.31 -9.99
N ALA A 68 4.78 0.70 -9.36
CA ALA A 68 3.45 0.37 -9.85
C ALA A 68 3.17 0.95 -11.24
N GLU A 69 3.56 2.19 -11.49
CA GLU A 69 3.42 2.83 -12.79
C GLU A 69 4.28 2.13 -13.87
N TYR A 70 5.53 1.77 -13.52
CA TYR A 70 6.39 1.00 -14.41
C TYR A 70 5.76 -0.35 -14.78
N ILE A 71 5.21 -1.09 -13.81
CA ILE A 71 4.55 -2.37 -14.06
C ILE A 71 3.35 -2.17 -15.02
N GLU A 72 2.53 -1.13 -14.83
CA GLU A 72 1.40 -0.85 -15.71
C GLU A 72 1.83 -0.60 -17.15
N GLN A 73 2.89 0.17 -17.36
CA GLN A 73 3.35 0.56 -18.69
C GLN A 73 4.16 -0.55 -19.38
N ALA A 74 5.04 -1.23 -18.63
CA ALA A 74 5.89 -2.29 -19.17
C ALA A 74 5.12 -3.58 -19.49
N TYR A 75 4.02 -3.83 -18.77
CA TYR A 75 3.18 -5.04 -18.90
C TYR A 75 1.72 -4.62 -19.13
N PRO A 76 1.34 -4.17 -20.33
CA PRO A 76 0.02 -3.58 -20.61
C PRO A 76 -1.15 -4.57 -20.56
N HIS A 77 -0.89 -5.88 -20.52
CA HIS A 77 -1.93 -6.89 -20.38
C HIS A 77 -2.55 -6.83 -18.98
N HIS A 78 -3.86 -7.12 -18.91
CA HIS A 78 -4.63 -7.04 -17.65
C HIS A 78 -4.43 -5.70 -16.93
N PRO A 79 -4.83 -4.58 -17.55
CA PRO A 79 -4.62 -3.26 -16.98
C PRO A 79 -5.40 -3.10 -15.66
N LEU A 80 -4.73 -2.54 -14.65
CA LEU A 80 -5.34 -2.19 -13.36
C LEU A 80 -5.57 -0.69 -13.24
N MET A 81 -5.38 0.03 -14.34
CA MET A 81 -5.71 1.45 -14.47
C MET A 81 -6.73 1.64 -15.59
N PRO A 82 -7.77 2.49 -15.38
CA PRO A 82 -8.67 2.88 -16.44
C PRO A 82 -7.96 3.48 -17.65
N ALA A 83 -8.51 3.24 -18.86
CA ALA A 83 -7.97 3.85 -20.07
C ALA A 83 -8.30 5.34 -20.18
N ASP A 84 -9.44 5.76 -19.62
CA ASP A 84 -9.82 7.17 -19.55
C ASP A 84 -8.89 7.94 -18.61
N PRO A 85 -8.27 9.07 -19.06
CA PRO A 85 -7.29 9.80 -18.24
C PRO A 85 -7.88 10.38 -16.95
N PHE A 86 -9.15 10.79 -16.94
CA PHE A 86 -9.79 11.33 -15.75
C PHE A 86 -10.06 10.24 -14.72
N GLU A 87 -10.63 9.11 -15.14
CA GLU A 87 -10.85 7.96 -14.27
C GLU A 87 -9.51 7.39 -13.74
N ALA A 88 -8.48 7.34 -14.56
CA ALA A 88 -7.13 6.96 -14.11
C ALA A 88 -6.57 7.95 -13.07
N ALA A 89 -6.83 9.25 -13.23
CA ALA A 89 -6.45 10.25 -12.24
C ALA A 89 -7.22 10.06 -10.93
N LYS A 90 -8.52 9.69 -10.97
CA LYS A 90 -9.32 9.39 -9.78
C LYS A 90 -8.79 8.16 -9.02
N VAL A 91 -8.34 7.12 -9.71
CA VAL A 91 -7.66 5.98 -9.08
C VAL A 91 -6.36 6.42 -8.38
N ARG A 92 -5.53 7.23 -9.04
CA ARG A 92 -4.30 7.77 -8.44
C ARG A 92 -4.59 8.70 -7.26
N GLU A 93 -5.66 9.48 -7.33
CA GLU A 93 -6.10 10.34 -6.23
C GLU A 93 -6.42 9.53 -4.98
N ILE A 94 -7.19 8.44 -5.09
CA ILE A 94 -7.48 7.52 -3.99
C ILE A 94 -6.19 6.96 -3.40
N ILE A 95 -5.27 6.45 -4.23
CA ILE A 95 -3.99 5.91 -3.78
C ILE A 95 -3.20 6.97 -3.01
N THR A 96 -3.11 8.19 -3.57
CA THR A 96 -2.37 9.30 -2.97
C THR A 96 -2.95 9.69 -1.61
N TYR A 97 -4.27 9.83 -1.51
CA TYR A 97 -4.93 10.13 -0.23
C TYR A 97 -4.69 9.03 0.81
N LEU A 98 -4.88 7.78 0.40
CA LEU A 98 -4.67 6.64 1.28
C LEU A 98 -3.23 6.54 1.78
N GLU A 99 -2.25 6.67 0.89
CA GLU A 99 -0.84 6.49 1.26
C GLU A 99 -0.28 7.70 2.01
N LEU A 100 -0.47 8.93 1.51
CA LEU A 100 0.16 10.13 2.11
C LEU A 100 -0.60 10.68 3.32
N HIS A 101 -1.93 10.65 3.30
CA HIS A 101 -2.75 11.33 4.31
C HIS A 101 -3.33 10.39 5.37
N VAL A 102 -3.31 9.09 5.12
CA VAL A 102 -3.83 8.09 6.04
C VAL A 102 -2.72 7.14 6.51
N GLU A 103 -2.14 6.33 5.62
CA GLU A 103 -1.19 5.29 6.01
C GLU A 103 0.13 5.86 6.54
N LEU A 104 0.79 6.78 5.83
CA LEU A 104 2.05 7.39 6.30
C LEU A 104 1.85 8.21 7.59
N VAL A 105 0.65 8.74 7.81
CA VAL A 105 0.31 9.40 9.08
C VAL A 105 0.14 8.37 10.18
N ALA A 106 -0.58 7.26 9.94
CA ALA A 106 -0.75 6.17 10.90
C ALA A 106 0.58 5.47 11.22
N ARG A 107 1.51 5.44 10.28
CA ARG A 107 2.83 4.82 10.43
C ARG A 107 3.65 5.41 11.57
N GLU A 108 3.43 6.67 11.93
CA GLU A 108 4.05 7.29 13.11
C GLU A 108 3.66 6.57 14.43
N LEU A 109 2.56 5.80 14.43
CA LEU A 109 2.09 5.00 15.58
C LEU A 109 2.61 3.56 15.57
N TYR A 110 3.13 3.05 14.46
CA TYR A 110 3.50 1.64 14.31
C TYR A 110 4.52 1.15 15.34
N PRO A 111 5.52 1.94 15.76
CA PRO A 111 6.42 1.53 16.84
C PRO A 111 5.66 1.13 18.11
N LEU A 112 4.65 1.89 18.50
CA LEU A 112 3.81 1.59 19.67
C LEU A 112 2.79 0.48 19.36
N ALA A 113 2.13 0.57 18.21
CA ALA A 113 1.01 -0.32 17.87
C ALA A 113 1.46 -1.78 17.64
N PHE A 114 2.65 -2.00 17.04
CA PHE A 114 3.04 -3.33 16.53
C PHE A 114 4.38 -3.84 17.05
N PHE A 115 5.25 -2.97 17.55
CA PHE A 115 6.65 -3.34 17.83
C PHE A 115 7.07 -3.15 19.29
N GLY A 116 6.11 -2.89 20.20
CA GLY A 116 6.40 -2.71 21.64
C GLY A 116 7.26 -1.48 21.97
N GLY A 117 7.41 -0.57 21.01
CA GLY A 117 8.11 0.69 21.19
C GLY A 117 7.26 1.75 21.90
N LYS A 118 7.74 2.98 21.92
CA LYS A 118 7.05 4.13 22.52
C LYS A 118 6.81 5.21 21.48
N VAL A 119 5.72 5.93 21.64
CA VAL A 119 5.38 7.13 20.85
C VAL A 119 4.86 8.17 21.85
N ASP A 120 5.44 9.37 21.82
CA ASP A 120 5.06 10.44 22.74
C ASP A 120 3.59 10.84 22.59
N GLU A 121 2.93 11.20 23.68
CA GLU A 121 1.51 11.59 23.69
C GLU A 121 1.22 12.78 22.78
N ALA A 122 2.15 13.74 22.69
CA ALA A 122 2.04 14.88 21.77
C ALA A 122 2.01 14.44 20.29
N VAL A 123 2.80 13.40 19.95
CA VAL A 123 2.80 12.77 18.61
C VAL A 123 1.49 12.05 18.38
N GLN A 124 1.03 11.23 19.36
CA GLN A 124 -0.24 10.51 19.25
C GLN A 124 -1.41 11.49 19.02
N THR A 125 -1.48 12.58 19.79
CA THR A 125 -2.51 13.61 19.64
C THR A 125 -2.48 14.27 18.26
N ARG A 126 -1.29 14.65 17.79
CA ARG A 126 -1.10 15.21 16.44
C ARG A 126 -1.52 14.24 15.35
N VAL A 127 -1.10 12.98 15.44
CA VAL A 127 -1.44 11.92 14.48
C VAL A 127 -2.94 11.69 14.45
N ARG A 128 -3.61 11.58 15.60
CA ARG A 128 -5.06 11.41 15.66
C ARG A 128 -5.81 12.50 14.89
N LYS A 129 -5.42 13.77 15.10
CA LYS A 129 -6.03 14.91 14.40
C LYS A 129 -5.79 14.85 12.89
N ARG A 130 -4.57 14.50 12.47
CA ARG A 130 -4.23 14.36 11.04
C ARG A 130 -4.96 13.20 10.40
N LEU A 131 -5.03 12.05 11.08
CA LEU A 131 -5.77 10.87 10.62
C LEU A 131 -7.25 11.16 10.44
N ALA A 132 -7.90 11.81 11.41
CA ALA A 132 -9.32 12.16 11.31
C ALA A 132 -9.58 12.97 10.03
N LYS A 133 -8.75 13.99 9.75
CA LYS A 133 -8.86 14.80 8.52
C LYS A 133 -8.56 13.99 7.25
N GLY A 134 -7.53 13.13 7.28
CA GLY A 134 -7.16 12.29 6.13
C GLY A 134 -8.23 11.27 5.80
N ILE A 135 -8.79 10.62 6.81
CA ILE A 135 -9.88 9.64 6.67
C ILE A 135 -11.16 10.31 6.17
N GLU A 136 -11.52 11.49 6.70
CA GLU A 136 -12.66 12.26 6.20
C GLU A 136 -12.52 12.58 4.71
N GLY A 137 -11.35 13.06 4.28
CA GLY A 137 -11.08 13.34 2.88
C GLY A 137 -11.11 12.08 2.02
N LEU A 138 -10.47 11.00 2.47
CA LEU A 138 -10.45 9.72 1.75
C LEU A 138 -11.86 9.13 1.62
N SER A 139 -12.70 9.22 2.67
CA SER A 139 -14.06 8.67 2.66
C SER A 139 -14.95 9.26 1.57
N GLN A 140 -14.69 10.50 1.13
CA GLN A 140 -15.40 11.14 0.04
C GLN A 140 -15.01 10.58 -1.34
N LEU A 141 -13.88 9.90 -1.45
CA LEU A 141 -13.37 9.33 -2.70
C LEU A 141 -13.71 7.85 -2.85
N LEU A 142 -13.84 7.12 -1.72
CA LEU A 142 -14.07 5.68 -1.71
C LEU A 142 -15.53 5.35 -2.06
N LYS A 143 -15.73 4.38 -2.96
CA LYS A 143 -17.06 3.94 -3.41
C LYS A 143 -17.49 2.62 -2.79
N PHE A 144 -16.56 1.65 -2.60
CA PHE A 144 -16.86 0.29 -2.15
C PHE A 144 -18.01 -0.39 -2.92
N ALA A 145 -17.99 -0.33 -4.26
CA ALA A 145 -19.06 -0.81 -5.13
C ALA A 145 -18.61 -1.75 -6.27
N PRO A 146 -18.08 -2.94 -6.01
CA PRO A 146 -17.60 -3.55 -4.75
C PRO A 146 -16.15 -3.16 -4.41
N TYR A 147 -15.44 -2.48 -5.31
CA TYR A 147 -14.06 -2.06 -5.15
C TYR A 147 -13.95 -0.60 -4.69
N VAL A 148 -12.79 -0.22 -4.18
CA VAL A 148 -12.64 1.12 -3.57
C VAL A 148 -12.84 2.26 -4.57
N ALA A 149 -12.53 2.04 -5.85
CA ALA A 149 -12.73 3.04 -6.91
C ALA A 149 -14.07 2.87 -7.68
N GLY A 150 -14.82 1.77 -7.48
CA GLY A 150 -16.07 1.50 -8.20
C GLY A 150 -16.35 0.04 -8.44
N ASP A 151 -16.69 -0.32 -9.68
CA ASP A 151 -17.12 -1.67 -10.07
C ASP A 151 -15.97 -2.57 -10.58
N THR A 152 -14.81 -2.01 -10.80
CA THR A 152 -13.65 -2.69 -11.35
C THR A 152 -12.47 -2.67 -10.37
N PHE A 153 -11.77 -3.81 -10.23
CA PHE A 153 -10.55 -3.91 -9.43
C PHE A 153 -9.43 -3.08 -10.07
N THR A 154 -8.79 -2.23 -9.29
CA THR A 154 -7.75 -1.30 -9.77
C THR A 154 -6.52 -1.29 -8.87
N LEU A 155 -5.49 -0.52 -9.24
CA LEU A 155 -4.34 -0.25 -8.37
C LEU A 155 -4.72 0.36 -7.02
N ALA A 156 -5.86 1.06 -6.94
CA ALA A 156 -6.36 1.57 -5.67
C ALA A 156 -6.71 0.44 -4.70
N ASP A 157 -7.23 -0.70 -5.21
CA ASP A 157 -7.51 -1.89 -4.39
C ASP A 157 -6.23 -2.56 -3.93
N CYS A 158 -5.20 -2.65 -4.79
CA CYS A 158 -3.88 -3.17 -4.38
C CYS A 158 -3.31 -2.39 -3.19
N SER A 159 -3.52 -1.07 -3.15
CA SER A 159 -3.12 -0.21 -2.04
C SER A 159 -4.05 -0.34 -0.84
N ALA A 160 -5.36 -0.37 -1.06
CA ALA A 160 -6.37 -0.39 0.00
C ALA A 160 -6.35 -1.68 0.83
N ILE A 161 -6.21 -2.83 0.18
CA ILE A 161 -6.17 -4.16 0.82
C ILE A 161 -5.07 -4.24 1.88
N VAL A 162 -3.91 -3.68 1.61
CA VAL A 162 -2.75 -3.78 2.50
C VAL A 162 -2.65 -2.63 3.51
N ASN A 163 -3.27 -1.49 3.24
CA ASN A 163 -3.13 -0.30 4.08
C ASN A 163 -4.31 -0.07 5.03
N LEU A 164 -5.56 -0.22 4.57
CA LEU A 164 -6.72 0.03 5.42
C LEU A 164 -6.76 -0.84 6.68
N PRO A 165 -6.50 -2.16 6.61
CA PRO A 165 -6.46 -3.00 7.82
C PRO A 165 -5.38 -2.57 8.82
N LEU A 166 -4.19 -2.18 8.34
CA LEU A 166 -3.10 -1.74 9.21
C LEU A 166 -3.45 -0.46 9.96
N VAL A 167 -4.09 0.51 9.27
CA VAL A 167 -4.55 1.75 9.90
C VAL A 167 -5.63 1.47 10.95
N SER A 168 -6.59 0.58 10.63
CA SER A 168 -7.61 0.13 11.58
C SER A 168 -6.98 -0.50 12.81
N MET A 169 -6.04 -1.44 12.63
CA MET A 169 -5.34 -2.11 13.73
C MET A 169 -4.52 -1.14 14.57
N ALA A 170 -3.77 -0.23 13.94
CA ALA A 170 -2.93 0.74 14.63
C ALA A 170 -3.77 1.72 15.46
N SER A 171 -4.89 2.22 14.91
CA SER A 171 -5.78 3.12 15.64
C SER A 171 -6.43 2.42 16.85
N LYS A 172 -6.88 1.18 16.69
CA LYS A 172 -7.39 0.37 17.81
C LYS A 172 -6.34 0.15 18.89
N ALA A 173 -5.12 -0.22 18.50
CA ALA A 173 -4.06 -0.52 19.46
C ALA A 173 -3.65 0.71 20.28
N VAL A 174 -3.62 1.90 19.66
CA VAL A 174 -3.14 3.12 20.33
C VAL A 174 -4.26 3.92 20.99
N TYR A 175 -5.43 4.00 20.35
CA TYR A 175 -6.52 4.87 20.82
C TYR A 175 -7.69 4.08 21.45
N GLY A 176 -7.68 2.75 21.40
CA GLY A 176 -8.79 1.91 21.85
C GLY A 176 -10.00 1.94 20.91
N GLU A 177 -9.95 2.63 19.78
CA GLU A 177 -11.03 2.73 18.82
C GLU A 177 -10.53 2.62 17.36
N ASP A 178 -11.37 2.08 16.50
CA ASP A 178 -11.09 2.03 15.06
C ASP A 178 -11.54 3.33 14.40
N LEU A 179 -10.59 4.15 13.98
CA LEU A 179 -10.90 5.40 13.29
C LEU A 179 -11.53 5.20 11.90
N LEU A 180 -11.47 3.97 11.36
CA LEU A 180 -12.13 3.59 10.09
C LEU A 180 -13.47 2.88 10.31
N ALA A 181 -13.99 2.78 11.54
CA ALA A 181 -15.19 1.99 11.85
C ALA A 181 -16.46 2.39 11.09
N HIS A 182 -16.54 3.64 10.62
CA HIS A 182 -17.66 4.14 9.82
C HIS A 182 -17.59 3.75 8.33
N LEU A 183 -16.45 3.20 7.87
CA LEU A 183 -16.26 2.68 6.51
C LEU A 183 -16.41 1.15 6.51
N PRO A 184 -16.87 0.54 5.41
CA PRO A 184 -17.09 -0.91 5.32
C PRO A 184 -15.76 -1.69 5.12
N VAL A 185 -14.66 -1.24 5.76
CA VAL A 185 -13.31 -1.82 5.58
C VAL A 185 -13.29 -3.31 5.89
N LYS A 186 -13.96 -3.73 6.97
CA LYS A 186 -13.99 -5.15 7.35
C LYS A 186 -14.65 -6.03 6.27
N ALA A 187 -15.82 -5.62 5.76
CA ALA A 187 -16.53 -6.36 4.73
C ALA A 187 -15.73 -6.40 3.42
N TYR A 188 -15.17 -5.26 3.04
CA TYR A 188 -14.27 -5.14 1.88
C TYR A 188 -13.05 -6.07 2.00
N THR A 189 -12.36 -6.05 3.13
CA THR A 189 -11.18 -6.92 3.35
C THR A 189 -11.55 -8.40 3.30
N GLN A 190 -12.70 -8.79 3.86
CA GLN A 190 -13.19 -10.17 3.79
C GLN A 190 -13.46 -10.60 2.34
N GLN A 191 -14.11 -9.75 1.56
CA GLN A 191 -14.35 -10.01 0.14
C GLN A 191 -13.03 -10.12 -0.65
N MET A 192 -12.08 -9.22 -0.39
CA MET A 192 -10.78 -9.24 -1.08
C MET A 192 -9.92 -10.44 -0.70
N ALA A 193 -10.07 -10.99 0.50
CA ALA A 193 -9.36 -12.19 0.94
C ALA A 193 -9.72 -13.45 0.13
N GLU A 194 -10.81 -13.45 -0.62
CA GLU A 194 -11.18 -14.54 -1.53
C GLU A 194 -10.38 -14.53 -2.84
N ARG A 195 -9.68 -13.42 -3.16
CA ARG A 195 -8.88 -13.33 -4.40
C ARG A 195 -7.58 -14.10 -4.27
N ALA A 196 -7.25 -14.89 -5.30
CA ALA A 196 -6.04 -15.71 -5.33
C ALA A 196 -4.75 -14.91 -5.19
N SER A 197 -4.71 -13.66 -5.66
CA SER A 197 -3.57 -12.73 -5.50
C SER A 197 -3.38 -12.31 -4.05
N VAL A 198 -4.48 -12.04 -3.33
CA VAL A 198 -4.49 -11.61 -1.94
C VAL A 198 -4.12 -12.75 -0.99
N GLN A 199 -4.52 -13.98 -1.32
CA GLN A 199 -4.17 -15.17 -0.53
C GLN A 199 -2.67 -15.51 -0.54
N LYS A 200 -1.91 -14.92 -1.45
CA LYS A 200 -0.46 -15.15 -1.62
C LYS A 200 0.42 -14.08 -0.95
N VAL A 201 -0.18 -13.16 -0.21
CA VAL A 201 0.53 -12.04 0.43
C VAL A 201 0.31 -11.97 1.94
#